data_1210857fb33be899d4616dd8d4f8392c
#
_entry.id   1210857fb33be899d4616dd8d4f8392c
#
_cell.length_a   1.000
_cell.length_b   1.000
_cell.length_c   1.000
_cell.angle_alpha   90.00
_cell.angle_beta   90.00
_cell.angle_gamma   90.00
#
_symmetry.space_group_name_H-M   'P 1'
#
loop_
_entity.id
_entity.type
_entity.pdbx_description
1 polymer ?
#
loop_
_entity_poly.entity_id
_entity_poly.type
_entity_poly.pdbx_seq_one_letter_code
_entity_poly.pdbx_strand_id
1 'polypeptide(L)'
;MSSFGTLFKVTTAGESHAKGIVAIIDGVPPQLKLEEKDIQPQLTRRRPGQSRLTTPRDEKDKVTIMCGTERGYTLGTPIAVMVPNNNVKPEDYKEMLNIPRPGHADYTYQIKYGTRAASGGGRSSARETIGRVAAGAIAEKWLRERFGTEIVCWVSSGGEIDMPKDRIDWTRDEVDTLGKLTLLKDPARLAATSDSGTAATTPTG
;
A
#
# COMPACT_ATOMS: atom_id res chain seq x y z
N MET A 1 0.50 -10.97 -11.39
CA MET A 1 -0.14 -12.12 -10.70
C MET A 1 -1.11 -11.58 -9.66
N SER A 2 -2.36 -12.00 -9.70
CA SER A 2 -3.39 -11.53 -8.74
C SER A 2 -3.56 -12.43 -7.52
N SER A 3 -2.99 -13.63 -7.56
CA SER A 3 -2.98 -14.58 -6.43
C SER A 3 -1.55 -14.99 -6.11
N PHE A 4 -1.20 -15.05 -4.84
CA PHE A 4 0.12 -15.45 -4.34
C PHE A 4 0.01 -16.05 -2.93
N GLY A 5 1.08 -16.70 -2.48
CA GLY A 5 1.14 -17.43 -1.22
C GLY A 5 0.76 -18.92 -1.37
N THR A 6 1.13 -19.72 -0.40
CA THR A 6 0.88 -21.16 -0.35
C THR A 6 -0.06 -21.50 0.79
N LEU A 7 0.38 -21.41 2.04
CA LEU A 7 -0.46 -21.63 3.23
C LEU A 7 -1.32 -20.42 3.56
N PHE A 8 -0.74 -19.22 3.52
CA PHE A 8 -1.45 -17.95 3.59
C PHE A 8 -1.54 -17.42 2.16
N LYS A 9 -2.72 -17.55 1.56
CA LYS A 9 -2.96 -17.23 0.16
C LYS A 9 -3.79 -15.98 0.02
N VAL A 10 -3.34 -15.08 -0.85
CA VAL A 10 -4.02 -13.80 -1.11
C VAL A 10 -4.39 -13.72 -2.57
N THR A 11 -5.64 -13.40 -2.85
CA THR A 11 -6.13 -13.07 -4.19
C THR A 11 -6.70 -11.65 -4.17
N THR A 12 -6.15 -10.77 -5.00
CA THR A 12 -6.59 -9.37 -5.13
C THR A 12 -7.38 -9.14 -6.40
N ALA A 13 -8.40 -8.30 -6.32
CA ALA A 13 -9.24 -7.88 -7.44
C ALA A 13 -9.61 -6.40 -7.32
N GLY A 14 -10.16 -5.85 -8.38
CA GLY A 14 -10.54 -4.43 -8.47
C GLY A 14 -9.50 -3.57 -9.19
N GLU A 15 -9.93 -2.43 -9.67
CA GLU A 15 -9.14 -1.46 -10.43
C GLU A 15 -9.17 -0.11 -9.74
N SER A 16 -8.19 0.74 -10.07
CA SER A 16 -8.00 2.05 -9.42
C SER A 16 -9.19 3.00 -9.57
N HIS A 17 -10.01 2.83 -10.61
CA HIS A 17 -11.17 3.66 -10.91
C HIS A 17 -12.48 2.85 -10.99
N ALA A 18 -12.47 1.58 -10.56
CA ALA A 18 -13.67 0.79 -10.33
C ALA A 18 -14.29 1.11 -8.95
N LYS A 19 -15.27 0.35 -8.52
CA LYS A 19 -15.98 0.55 -7.23
C LYS A 19 -15.06 0.44 -6.01
N GLY A 20 -13.99 -0.35 -6.10
CA GLY A 20 -13.05 -0.56 -5.01
C GLY A 20 -12.00 -1.63 -5.30
N ILE A 21 -11.18 -1.88 -4.30
CA ILE A 21 -10.22 -2.98 -4.27
C ILE A 21 -10.71 -4.03 -3.27
N VAL A 22 -10.65 -5.28 -3.69
CA VAL A 22 -11.06 -6.44 -2.88
C VAL A 22 -9.85 -7.36 -2.70
N ALA A 23 -9.72 -7.96 -1.53
CA ALA A 23 -8.81 -9.06 -1.31
C ALA A 23 -9.56 -10.23 -0.67
N ILE A 24 -9.28 -11.44 -1.15
CA ILE A 24 -9.68 -12.70 -0.52
C ILE A 24 -8.43 -13.30 0.07
N ILE A 25 -8.48 -13.59 1.37
CA ILE A 25 -7.35 -14.07 2.17
C ILE A 25 -7.74 -15.44 2.72
N ASP A 26 -7.02 -16.46 2.32
CA ASP A 26 -7.24 -17.83 2.75
C ASP A 26 -6.06 -18.32 3.60
N GLY A 27 -6.30 -19.31 4.48
CA GLY A 27 -5.28 -19.87 5.36
C GLY A 27 -5.02 -19.06 6.62
N VAL A 28 -5.91 -18.15 7.00
CA VAL A 28 -5.86 -17.47 8.31
C VAL A 28 -6.34 -18.47 9.38
N PRO A 29 -5.55 -18.74 10.44
CA PRO A 29 -5.98 -19.61 11.52
C PRO A 29 -7.28 -19.13 12.18
N PRO A 30 -8.16 -20.03 12.64
CA PRO A 30 -9.35 -19.67 13.39
C PRO A 30 -8.99 -19.07 14.76
N GLN A 31 -9.95 -18.39 15.39
CA GLN A 31 -9.85 -17.83 16.73
C GLN A 31 -8.85 -16.66 16.88
N LEU A 32 -8.36 -16.08 15.77
CA LEU A 32 -7.64 -14.82 15.82
C LEU A 32 -8.68 -13.70 16.03
N LYS A 33 -8.50 -12.87 17.06
CA LYS A 33 -9.30 -11.66 17.22
C LYS A 33 -9.00 -10.70 16.07
N LEU A 34 -10.00 -10.38 15.26
CA LEU A 34 -9.81 -9.57 14.06
C LEU A 34 -11.02 -8.67 13.80
N GLU A 35 -10.74 -7.38 13.77
CA GLU A 35 -11.69 -6.33 13.43
C GLU A 35 -11.05 -5.35 12.43
N GLU A 36 -11.83 -4.51 11.78
CA GLU A 36 -11.32 -3.51 10.82
C GLU A 36 -10.25 -2.60 11.42
N LYS A 37 -10.36 -2.28 12.71
CA LYS A 37 -9.38 -1.46 13.44
C LYS A 37 -7.98 -2.09 13.52
N ASP A 38 -7.86 -3.40 13.35
CA ASP A 38 -6.57 -4.10 13.32
C ASP A 38 -5.87 -3.94 11.96
N ILE A 39 -6.64 -3.78 10.89
CA ILE A 39 -6.16 -3.64 9.50
C ILE A 39 -5.95 -2.16 9.15
N GLN A 40 -6.84 -1.29 9.62
CA GLN A 40 -6.90 0.11 9.23
C GLN A 40 -5.60 0.91 9.45
N PRO A 41 -4.82 0.72 10.53
CA PRO A 41 -3.56 1.45 10.72
C PRO A 41 -2.58 1.26 9.55
N GLN A 42 -2.43 0.04 9.04
CA GLN A 42 -1.54 -0.25 7.93
C GLN A 42 -2.04 0.39 6.62
N LEU A 43 -3.35 0.37 6.37
CA LEU A 43 -3.95 1.06 5.24
C LEU A 43 -3.83 2.58 5.36
N THR A 44 -3.96 3.13 6.55
CA THR A 44 -3.77 4.55 6.81
C THR A 44 -2.33 4.99 6.52
N ARG A 45 -1.33 4.17 6.84
CA ARG A 45 0.08 4.44 6.52
C ARG A 45 0.37 4.43 5.02
N ARG A 46 -0.34 3.59 4.24
CA ARG A 46 -0.12 3.50 2.79
C ARG A 46 -0.97 4.46 1.96
N ARG A 47 -2.08 5.01 2.48
CA ARG A 47 -3.04 5.82 1.73
C ARG A 47 -2.39 6.98 0.97
N PRO A 48 -2.98 7.42 -0.17
CA PRO A 48 -2.55 8.65 -0.85
C PRO A 48 -2.87 9.89 -0.02
N GLY A 49 -2.32 11.04 -0.41
CA GLY A 49 -2.62 12.32 0.25
C GLY A 49 -1.94 12.54 1.60
N GLN A 50 -0.85 11.84 1.90
CA GLN A 50 -0.15 11.96 3.20
C GLN A 50 0.84 13.14 3.24
N SER A 51 1.27 13.64 2.12
CA SER A 51 2.15 14.80 2.00
C SER A 51 1.95 15.50 0.66
N ARG A 52 2.43 16.74 0.57
CA ARG A 52 2.42 17.52 -0.69
C ARG A 52 3.29 16.90 -1.79
N LEU A 53 4.20 15.99 -1.45
CA LEU A 53 5.08 15.29 -2.40
C LEU A 53 4.42 14.05 -3.00
N THR A 54 3.26 13.64 -2.49
CA THR A 54 2.49 12.51 -2.99
C THR A 54 1.40 12.96 -3.95
N THR A 55 0.67 12.01 -4.51
CA THR A 55 -0.47 12.30 -5.39
C THR A 55 -1.50 13.22 -4.71
N PRO A 56 -2.16 14.13 -5.45
CA PRO A 56 -3.24 14.96 -4.93
C PRO A 56 -4.52 14.17 -4.60
N ARG A 57 -4.58 12.89 -4.97
CA ARG A 57 -5.69 12.02 -4.60
C ARG A 57 -5.73 11.86 -3.07
N ASP A 58 -6.87 12.09 -2.47
CA ASP A 58 -7.12 11.84 -1.05
C ASP A 58 -8.16 10.73 -0.87
N GLU A 59 -7.78 9.68 -0.18
CA GLU A 59 -8.61 8.52 0.11
C GLU A 59 -8.38 8.11 1.56
N LYS A 60 -9.45 7.85 2.26
CA LYS A 60 -9.35 7.35 3.65
C LYS A 60 -8.97 5.88 3.72
N ASP A 61 -9.07 5.15 2.59
CA ASP A 61 -8.82 3.71 2.46
C ASP A 61 -9.51 2.89 3.57
N LYS A 62 -10.76 3.26 3.86
CA LYS A 62 -11.53 2.61 4.93
C LYS A 62 -11.85 1.17 4.52
N VAL A 63 -11.34 0.23 5.29
CA VAL A 63 -11.56 -1.21 5.05
C VAL A 63 -12.89 -1.65 5.65
N THR A 64 -13.51 -2.63 5.01
CA THR A 64 -14.66 -3.39 5.51
C THR A 64 -14.34 -4.88 5.40
N ILE A 65 -14.52 -5.62 6.48
CA ILE A 65 -14.48 -7.09 6.46
C ILE A 65 -15.86 -7.58 6.01
N MET A 66 -15.92 -8.25 4.87
CA MET A 66 -17.17 -8.71 4.27
C MET A 66 -17.63 -10.06 4.82
N CYS A 67 -16.67 -10.93 5.15
CA CYS A 67 -16.92 -12.28 5.68
C CYS A 67 -15.65 -12.89 6.26
N GLY A 68 -15.75 -14.08 6.84
CA GLY A 68 -14.64 -14.85 7.40
C GLY A 68 -14.38 -14.58 8.88
N THR A 69 -15.19 -13.71 9.49
CA THR A 69 -15.16 -13.44 10.94
C THR A 69 -16.57 -13.54 11.54
N GLU A 70 -16.65 -13.93 12.80
CA GLU A 70 -17.88 -13.89 13.61
C GLU A 70 -17.53 -13.46 15.02
N ARG A 71 -18.33 -12.51 15.56
CA ARG A 71 -18.15 -11.95 16.92
C ARG A 71 -16.73 -11.42 17.17
N GLY A 72 -16.08 -10.90 16.12
CA GLY A 72 -14.72 -10.35 16.20
C GLY A 72 -13.60 -11.39 16.16
N TYR A 73 -13.88 -12.64 15.76
CA TYR A 73 -12.88 -13.70 15.63
C TYR A 73 -12.93 -14.34 14.24
N THR A 74 -11.76 -14.74 13.72
CA THR A 74 -11.65 -15.48 12.47
C THR A 74 -12.23 -16.88 12.60
N LEU A 75 -12.84 -17.37 11.50
CA LEU A 75 -13.49 -18.69 11.46
C LEU A 75 -12.58 -19.79 10.90
N GLY A 76 -11.40 -19.46 10.36
CA GLY A 76 -10.58 -20.39 9.58
C GLY A 76 -11.07 -20.59 8.14
N THR A 77 -12.12 -19.87 7.73
CA THR A 77 -12.62 -19.78 6.36
C THR A 77 -11.99 -18.58 5.65
N PRO A 78 -12.04 -18.50 4.32
CA PRO A 78 -11.54 -17.32 3.61
C PRO A 78 -12.16 -16.02 4.11
N ILE A 79 -11.33 -15.00 4.29
CA ILE A 79 -11.72 -13.65 4.70
C ILE A 79 -11.77 -12.79 3.44
N ALA A 80 -12.88 -12.12 3.20
CA ALA A 80 -12.97 -11.11 2.16
C ALA A 80 -12.96 -9.71 2.78
N VAL A 81 -12.08 -8.84 2.26
CA VAL A 81 -12.02 -7.43 2.65
C VAL A 81 -12.21 -6.54 1.43
N MET A 82 -12.80 -5.38 1.63
CA MET A 82 -13.04 -4.39 0.58
C MET A 82 -12.65 -3.00 1.06
N VAL A 83 -12.04 -2.23 0.15
CA VAL A 83 -11.78 -0.79 0.30
C VAL A 83 -12.39 -0.07 -0.89
N PRO A 84 -13.39 0.81 -0.70
CA PRO A 84 -14.03 1.54 -1.79
C PRO A 84 -13.11 2.60 -2.39
N ASN A 85 -13.34 2.93 -3.65
CA ASN A 85 -12.76 4.07 -4.33
C ASN A 85 -13.74 5.25 -4.25
N ASN A 86 -13.38 6.30 -3.54
CA ASN A 86 -14.24 7.47 -3.34
C ASN A 86 -13.82 8.68 -4.19
N ASN A 87 -12.53 8.79 -4.51
CA ASN A 87 -11.98 9.89 -5.31
C ASN A 87 -11.54 9.38 -6.68
N VAL A 88 -12.51 9.10 -7.54
CA VAL A 88 -12.31 8.60 -8.90
C VAL A 88 -12.51 9.74 -9.89
N LYS A 89 -11.52 10.01 -10.74
CA LYS A 89 -11.55 11.06 -11.77
C LYS A 89 -11.27 10.45 -13.15
N PRO A 90 -12.23 9.78 -13.79
CA PRO A 90 -12.05 9.16 -15.11
C PRO A 90 -11.70 10.19 -16.20
N GLU A 91 -12.16 11.43 -16.04
CA GLU A 91 -11.96 12.51 -16.99
C GLU A 91 -10.49 12.82 -17.25
N ASP A 92 -9.63 12.69 -16.23
CA ASP A 92 -8.20 12.95 -16.31
C ASP A 92 -7.46 12.01 -17.29
N TYR A 93 -8.14 10.93 -17.74
CA TYR A 93 -7.57 9.90 -18.62
C TYR A 93 -8.13 9.90 -20.03
N LYS A 94 -9.01 10.83 -20.40
CA LYS A 94 -9.65 10.87 -21.74
C LYS A 94 -8.64 10.95 -22.88
N GLU A 95 -7.63 11.77 -22.76
CA GLU A 95 -6.59 11.94 -23.79
C GLU A 95 -5.72 10.67 -23.96
N MET A 96 -5.66 9.84 -22.91
CA MET A 96 -4.85 8.62 -22.87
C MET A 96 -5.60 7.37 -23.35
N LEU A 97 -6.86 7.50 -23.76
CA LEU A 97 -7.68 6.37 -24.19
C LEU A 97 -7.03 5.59 -25.34
N ASN A 98 -6.42 6.28 -26.29
CA ASN A 98 -5.86 5.70 -27.51
C ASN A 98 -4.32 5.62 -27.50
N ILE A 99 -3.68 6.23 -26.50
CA ILE A 99 -2.21 6.32 -26.44
C ILE A 99 -1.73 5.57 -25.19
N PRO A 100 -0.97 4.47 -25.35
CA PRO A 100 -0.35 3.79 -24.22
C PRO A 100 0.67 4.71 -23.52
N ARG A 101 0.58 4.83 -22.21
CA ARG A 101 1.51 5.65 -21.43
C ARG A 101 2.88 5.00 -21.34
N PRO A 102 3.98 5.71 -21.66
CA PRO A 102 5.34 5.23 -21.43
C PRO A 102 5.56 4.92 -19.92
N GLY A 103 6.31 3.85 -19.63
CA GLY A 103 6.60 3.44 -18.27
C GLY A 103 5.44 2.80 -17.50
N HIS A 104 4.29 2.57 -18.16
CA HIS A 104 3.12 1.89 -17.61
C HIS A 104 2.84 0.59 -18.37
N ALA A 105 2.00 -0.29 -17.80
CA ALA A 105 1.66 -1.57 -18.42
C ALA A 105 0.54 -1.44 -19.51
N ASP A 106 0.22 -0.26 -19.97
CA ASP A 106 -0.89 -0.03 -20.90
C ASP A 106 -0.72 -0.81 -22.20
N TYR A 107 0.46 -0.72 -22.82
CA TYR A 107 0.77 -1.41 -24.07
C TYR A 107 0.76 -2.93 -23.90
N THR A 108 1.41 -3.43 -22.87
CA THR A 108 1.49 -4.88 -22.61
C THR A 108 0.13 -5.49 -22.30
N TYR A 109 -0.74 -4.78 -21.59
CA TYR A 109 -2.12 -5.21 -21.35
C TYR A 109 -2.93 -5.24 -22.65
N GLN A 110 -2.80 -4.19 -23.48
CA GLN A 110 -3.49 -4.12 -24.78
C GLN A 110 -3.08 -5.28 -25.69
N ILE A 111 -1.79 -5.59 -25.77
CA ILE A 111 -1.28 -6.70 -26.60
C ILE A 111 -1.72 -8.06 -26.05
N LYS A 112 -1.63 -8.25 -24.74
CA LYS A 112 -1.90 -9.54 -24.11
C LYS A 112 -3.42 -9.87 -24.07
N TYR A 113 -4.24 -8.89 -23.77
CA TYR A 113 -5.68 -9.11 -23.51
C TYR A 113 -6.60 -8.52 -24.57
N GLY A 114 -6.08 -7.81 -25.56
CA GLY A 114 -6.87 -7.10 -26.56
C GLY A 114 -7.59 -5.86 -26.03
N THR A 115 -7.47 -5.60 -24.73
CA THR A 115 -8.10 -4.46 -24.04
C THR A 115 -7.30 -4.05 -22.82
N ARG A 116 -7.53 -2.83 -22.35
CA ARG A 116 -6.95 -2.30 -21.10
C ARG A 116 -7.98 -1.45 -20.37
N ALA A 117 -7.73 -1.19 -19.08
CA ALA A 117 -8.54 -0.24 -18.32
C ALA A 117 -8.39 1.16 -18.92
N ALA A 118 -9.48 1.79 -19.25
CA ALA A 118 -9.51 3.11 -19.88
C ALA A 118 -9.08 4.24 -18.93
N SER A 119 -9.15 4.03 -17.63
CA SER A 119 -8.81 5.02 -16.62
C SER A 119 -7.85 4.47 -15.57
N GLY A 120 -6.85 5.26 -15.19
CA GLY A 120 -6.01 5.05 -14.03
C GLY A 120 -5.13 3.81 -14.03
N GLY A 121 -4.88 3.16 -15.16
CA GLY A 121 -4.04 1.97 -15.26
C GLY A 121 -4.64 0.68 -14.71
N GLY A 122 -5.87 0.69 -14.22
CA GLY A 122 -6.59 -0.51 -13.78
C GLY A 122 -5.84 -1.30 -12.70
N ARG A 123 -5.56 -2.57 -12.99
CA ARG A 123 -4.80 -3.48 -12.13
C ARG A 123 -3.31 -3.16 -12.03
N SER A 124 -2.74 -2.41 -12.97
CA SER A 124 -1.33 -1.98 -12.92
C SER A 124 -1.10 -0.72 -12.08
N SER A 125 -2.15 -0.15 -11.50
CA SER A 125 -2.06 0.97 -10.57
C SER A 125 -1.49 0.55 -9.22
N ALA A 126 -0.72 1.45 -8.58
CA ALA A 126 -0.24 1.26 -7.20
C ALA A 126 -1.38 1.08 -6.18
N ARG A 127 -2.61 1.47 -6.53
CA ARG A 127 -3.78 1.27 -5.67
C ARG A 127 -4.10 -0.22 -5.43
N GLU A 128 -3.68 -1.10 -6.31
CA GLU A 128 -3.81 -2.57 -6.16
C GLU A 128 -3.11 -3.06 -4.88
N THR A 129 -2.07 -2.37 -4.41
CA THR A 129 -1.36 -2.71 -3.18
C THR A 129 -2.22 -2.63 -1.91
N ILE A 130 -3.39 -1.99 -1.94
CA ILE A 130 -4.38 -2.02 -0.85
C ILE A 130 -4.66 -3.45 -0.40
N GLY A 131 -4.94 -4.35 -1.35
CA GLY A 131 -5.24 -5.75 -1.04
C GLY A 131 -4.06 -6.46 -0.38
N ARG A 132 -2.82 -6.16 -0.80
CA ARG A 132 -1.60 -6.71 -0.20
C ARG A 132 -1.37 -6.20 1.21
N VAL A 133 -1.56 -4.90 1.42
CA VAL A 133 -1.39 -4.27 2.74
C VAL A 133 -2.45 -4.75 3.72
N ALA A 134 -3.70 -4.88 3.29
CA ALA A 134 -4.78 -5.42 4.13
C ALA A 134 -4.50 -6.87 4.56
N ALA A 135 -4.08 -7.73 3.63
CA ALA A 135 -3.69 -9.09 3.94
C ALA A 135 -2.43 -9.15 4.83
N GLY A 136 -1.44 -8.31 4.53
CA GLY A 136 -0.22 -8.19 5.33
C GLY A 136 -0.49 -7.77 6.77
N ALA A 137 -1.46 -6.88 7.01
CA ALA A 137 -1.87 -6.47 8.36
C ALA A 137 -2.42 -7.65 9.19
N ILE A 138 -3.20 -8.54 8.56
CA ILE A 138 -3.73 -9.74 9.21
C ILE A 138 -2.59 -10.72 9.55
N ALA A 139 -1.69 -10.95 8.58
CA ALA A 139 -0.53 -11.82 8.80
C ALA A 139 0.41 -11.29 9.88
N GLU A 140 0.72 -9.98 9.85
CA GLU A 140 1.55 -9.31 10.85
C GLU A 140 0.94 -9.43 12.26
N LYS A 141 -0.38 -9.21 12.38
CA LYS A 141 -1.08 -9.37 13.65
C LYS A 141 -0.94 -10.77 14.22
N TRP A 142 -1.18 -11.79 13.40
CA TRP A 142 -1.05 -13.20 13.81
C TRP A 142 0.38 -13.54 14.22
N LEU A 143 1.38 -13.15 13.43
CA LEU A 143 2.79 -13.40 13.73
C LEU A 143 3.22 -12.70 15.02
N ARG A 144 2.78 -11.48 15.24
CA ARG A 144 3.09 -10.72 16.46
C ARG A 144 2.46 -11.35 17.69
N GLU A 145 1.18 -11.73 17.63
CA GLU A 145 0.49 -12.31 18.78
C GLU A 145 0.98 -13.72 19.12
N ARG A 146 1.39 -14.48 18.10
CA ARG A 146 1.80 -15.88 18.30
C ARG A 146 3.29 -16.05 18.58
N PHE A 147 4.13 -15.23 17.99
CA PHE A 147 5.58 -15.39 18.00
C PHE A 147 6.35 -14.13 18.42
N GLY A 148 5.69 -13.03 18.68
CA GLY A 148 6.35 -11.75 18.95
C GLY A 148 7.09 -11.17 17.73
N THR A 149 6.81 -11.67 16.52
CA THR A 149 7.49 -11.22 15.30
C THR A 149 7.00 -9.85 14.88
N GLU A 150 7.93 -8.94 14.62
CA GLU A 150 7.65 -7.64 14.01
C GLU A 150 8.22 -7.59 12.59
N ILE A 151 7.49 -6.92 11.69
CA ILE A 151 7.91 -6.70 10.31
C ILE A 151 8.10 -5.20 10.13
N VAL A 152 9.34 -4.78 9.86
CA VAL A 152 9.72 -3.38 9.68
C VAL A 152 10.29 -3.20 8.28
N CYS A 153 9.86 -2.14 7.59
CA CYS A 153 10.32 -1.84 6.24
C CYS A 153 10.42 -0.34 6.03
N TRP A 154 11.49 0.09 5.40
CA TRP A 154 11.74 1.49 5.03
C TRP A 154 12.47 1.59 3.71
N VAL A 155 12.59 2.80 3.19
CA VAL A 155 13.39 3.08 1.99
C VAL A 155 14.84 3.23 2.39
N SER A 156 15.72 2.38 1.88
CA SER A 156 17.17 2.41 2.17
C SER A 156 17.96 3.30 1.21
N SER A 157 17.48 3.47 -0.01
CA SER A 157 18.15 4.34 -1.00
C SER A 157 17.15 4.90 -2.00
N GLY A 158 17.52 6.03 -2.61
CA GLY A 158 16.77 6.66 -3.69
C GLY A 158 17.67 7.52 -4.56
N GLY A 159 17.85 7.12 -5.84
CA GLY A 159 18.84 7.75 -6.71
C GLY A 159 20.26 7.53 -6.20
N GLU A 160 21.00 8.60 -6.01
CA GLU A 160 22.36 8.60 -5.45
C GLU A 160 22.42 8.75 -3.93
N ILE A 161 21.26 8.79 -3.28
CA ILE A 161 21.15 9.00 -1.83
C ILE A 161 20.92 7.67 -1.15
N ASP A 162 21.86 7.29 -0.29
CA ASP A 162 21.76 6.11 0.57
C ASP A 162 21.49 6.51 2.02
N MET A 163 20.76 5.64 2.73
CA MET A 163 20.61 5.77 4.17
C MET A 163 21.94 5.45 4.89
N PRO A 164 22.32 6.20 5.94
CA PRO A 164 23.48 5.87 6.74
C PRO A 164 23.46 4.42 7.25
N LYS A 165 24.61 3.72 7.17
CA LYS A 165 24.71 2.29 7.50
C LYS A 165 24.45 1.97 8.97
N ASP A 166 24.64 2.93 9.86
CA ASP A 166 24.35 2.83 11.30
C ASP A 166 22.84 2.77 11.64
N ARG A 167 21.98 2.86 10.63
CA ARG A 167 20.52 2.86 10.78
C ARG A 167 19.84 1.62 10.22
N ILE A 168 20.58 0.57 10.02
CA ILE A 168 20.09 -0.69 9.43
C ILE A 168 19.18 -1.47 10.39
N ASP A 169 19.32 -1.27 11.70
CA ASP A 169 18.64 -2.05 12.75
C ASP A 169 17.50 -1.27 13.43
N TRP A 170 16.82 -0.42 12.68
CA TRP A 170 15.71 0.36 13.21
C TRP A 170 14.55 -0.51 13.68
N THR A 171 14.06 -0.22 14.87
CA THR A 171 12.84 -0.79 15.42
C THR A 171 11.58 -0.22 14.74
N ARG A 172 10.45 -0.87 14.95
CA ARG A 172 9.15 -0.38 14.48
C ARG A 172 8.85 1.03 15.01
N ASP A 173 9.11 1.28 16.30
CA ASP A 173 8.82 2.57 16.91
C ASP A 173 9.68 3.69 16.32
N GLU A 174 10.94 3.42 16.01
CA GLU A 174 11.81 4.36 15.33
C GLU A 174 11.33 4.68 13.92
N VAL A 175 10.95 3.66 13.12
CA VAL A 175 10.40 3.85 11.78
C VAL A 175 9.07 4.61 11.83
N ASP A 176 8.18 4.29 12.76
CA ASP A 176 6.89 4.97 12.91
C ASP A 176 7.04 6.41 13.41
N THR A 177 8.03 6.68 14.24
CA THR A 177 8.38 8.02 14.68
C THR A 177 8.94 8.85 13.53
N LEU A 178 9.85 8.30 12.75
CA LEU A 178 10.44 8.93 11.58
C LEU A 178 9.42 9.12 10.44
N GLY A 179 8.48 8.19 10.30
CA GLY A 179 7.36 8.32 9.38
C GLY A 179 6.39 9.44 9.73
N LYS A 180 6.31 9.82 11.00
CA LYS A 180 5.55 10.98 11.50
C LYS A 180 6.34 12.29 11.37
N LEU A 181 7.66 12.23 11.39
CA LEU A 181 8.51 13.35 10.99
C LEU A 181 8.32 13.49 9.49
N THR A 182 7.66 14.55 9.07
CA THR A 182 7.54 14.85 7.64
C THR A 182 8.89 14.64 6.98
N LEU A 183 8.93 13.99 5.84
CA LEU A 183 10.10 13.67 5.02
C LEU A 183 11.17 14.78 4.94
N LEU A 184 10.82 15.99 5.28
CA LEU A 184 11.62 17.21 5.25
C LEU A 184 12.22 17.61 6.61
N LYS A 185 11.84 16.98 7.70
CA LYS A 185 12.35 17.30 9.05
C LYS A 185 13.24 16.20 9.63
N ASP A 186 13.43 15.10 8.91
CA ASP A 186 14.36 14.07 9.34
C ASP A 186 15.81 14.56 9.16
N PRO A 187 16.57 14.79 10.25
CA PRO A 187 17.97 15.23 10.18
C PRO A 187 18.84 14.31 9.33
N ALA A 188 18.50 13.03 9.26
CA ALA A 188 19.24 12.04 8.49
C ALA A 188 19.02 12.19 6.98
N ARG A 189 17.81 12.54 6.55
CA ARG A 189 17.51 12.84 5.15
C ARG A 189 18.12 14.17 4.74
N LEU A 190 18.09 15.16 5.63
CA LEU A 190 18.77 16.43 5.40
C LEU A 190 20.29 16.25 5.26
N ALA A 191 20.90 15.41 6.11
CA ALA A 191 22.32 15.09 6.00
C ALA A 191 22.63 14.34 4.68
N ALA A 192 21.87 13.32 4.32
CA ALA A 192 22.05 12.58 3.07
C ALA A 192 21.87 13.47 1.83
N THR A 193 20.94 14.42 1.86
CA THR A 193 20.75 15.38 0.74
C THR A 193 21.85 16.45 0.69
N SER A 194 22.42 16.85 1.82
CA SER A 194 23.53 17.80 1.86
C SER A 194 24.83 17.17 1.34
N ASP A 195 25.08 15.90 1.65
CA ASP A 195 26.28 15.19 1.21
C ASP A 195 26.24 14.86 -0.29
N SER A 196 25.07 14.74 -0.90
CA SER A 196 24.91 14.49 -2.34
C SER A 196 24.96 15.75 -3.22
N GLY A 197 25.14 16.93 -2.61
CA GLY A 197 25.13 18.22 -3.32
C GLY A 197 23.76 18.63 -3.91
N THR A 198 22.74 17.83 -3.73
CA THR A 198 21.35 18.19 -4.06
C THR A 198 20.77 18.98 -2.90
N ALA A 199 20.78 20.29 -3.03
CA ALA A 199 20.14 21.19 -2.07
C ALA A 199 18.69 20.73 -1.86
N ALA A 200 18.38 20.22 -0.66
CA ALA A 200 17.02 20.08 -0.23
C ALA A 200 16.42 21.49 -0.22
N THR A 201 15.68 21.82 -1.27
CA THR A 201 14.86 23.03 -1.24
C THR A 201 13.87 22.88 -0.11
N THR A 202 14.20 23.42 1.04
CA THR A 202 13.23 23.66 2.10
C THR A 202 12.15 24.56 1.50
N PRO A 203 10.91 24.13 1.44
CA PRO A 203 9.85 25.03 1.07
C PRO A 203 9.65 26.00 2.22
N THR A 204 10.02 27.24 1.97
CA THR A 204 9.61 28.38 2.77
C THR A 204 8.11 28.61 2.59
N GLY A 205 7.38 28.69 3.67
CA GLY A 205 5.98 29.11 3.73
C GLY A 205 5.10 28.11 4.37
#